data_09931ff8148f6778b8d9fcb56fb8ef66
#
_entry.id   09931ff8148f6778b8d9fcb56fb8ef66
#
_cell.length_a   1.000
_cell.length_b   1.000
_cell.length_c   1.000
_cell.angle_alpha   90.00
_cell.angle_beta   90.00
_cell.angle_gamma   90.00
#
_symmetry.space_group_name_H-M   'P 1'
#
loop_
_entity.id
_entity.type
_entity.pdbx_description
1 polymer ?
#
loop_
_entity_poly.entity_id
_entity_poly.type
_entity_poly.pdbx_seq_one_letter_code
_entity_poly.pdbx_strand_id
1 'polypeptide(L)'
;MSKHSEINAIPFPAFIFGVAGLIPFVVLAIASYFKSGLIQSEIVFMLICYAGVILSFLGGVHWGAALGLPDHLNMKRMAISVGPSLVAWVALLMPENIAVIMLFTAFIFMLPIDMFAVKVRLFADWYLRLRVGLTIVVCLSLLLTLVSL
;
A
#
# COMPACT_ATOMS: atom_id res chain seq x y z
N MET A 1 -22.74 11.10 -25.21
CA MET A 1 -21.59 10.61 -24.39
C MET A 1 -22.13 9.57 -23.42
N SER A 2 -21.66 8.34 -23.56
CA SER A 2 -22.26 7.14 -22.94
C SER A 2 -21.99 7.09 -21.42
N LYS A 3 -23.00 6.80 -20.61
CA LYS A 3 -22.92 6.52 -19.15
C LYS A 3 -21.85 5.49 -18.77
N HIS A 4 -21.41 4.67 -19.72
CA HIS A 4 -20.35 3.66 -19.52
C HIS A 4 -18.92 4.25 -19.42
N SER A 5 -18.66 5.45 -19.98
CA SER A 5 -17.34 6.06 -19.90
C SER A 5 -17.06 6.74 -18.55
N GLU A 6 -18.12 7.22 -17.87
CA GLU A 6 -17.98 7.85 -16.55
C GLU A 6 -17.70 6.84 -15.41
N ILE A 7 -18.17 5.59 -15.55
CA ILE A 7 -18.00 4.54 -14.54
C ILE A 7 -16.53 4.07 -14.46
N ASN A 8 -15.74 4.30 -15.51
CA ASN A 8 -14.35 3.85 -15.58
C ASN A 8 -13.31 4.92 -15.23
N ALA A 9 -13.69 6.19 -15.09
CA ALA A 9 -12.74 7.24 -14.71
C ALA A 9 -12.37 7.13 -13.22
N ILE A 10 -11.08 7.34 -12.91
CA ILE A 10 -10.63 7.43 -11.50
C ILE A 10 -11.25 8.70 -10.91
N PRO A 11 -12.00 8.63 -9.79
CA PRO A 11 -12.54 9.82 -9.15
C PRO A 11 -11.43 10.79 -8.75
N PHE A 12 -11.59 12.06 -9.07
CA PHE A 12 -10.60 13.10 -8.81
C PHE A 12 -10.11 13.14 -7.35
N PRO A 13 -10.98 13.04 -6.30
CA PRO A 13 -10.52 12.96 -4.93
C PRO A 13 -9.64 11.73 -4.65
N ALA A 14 -10.01 10.57 -5.18
CA ALA A 14 -9.22 9.34 -4.99
C ALA A 14 -7.83 9.46 -5.62
N PHE A 15 -7.75 10.08 -6.79
CA PHE A 15 -6.48 10.35 -7.47
C PHE A 15 -5.60 11.31 -6.66
N ILE A 16 -6.15 12.48 -6.24
CA ILE A 16 -5.37 13.48 -5.48
C ILE A 16 -4.85 12.91 -4.17
N PHE A 17 -5.71 12.31 -3.35
CA PHE A 17 -5.29 11.76 -2.06
C PHE A 17 -4.36 10.55 -2.22
N GLY A 18 -4.54 9.73 -3.26
CA GLY A 18 -3.63 8.66 -3.60
C GLY A 18 -2.23 9.18 -3.94
N VAL A 19 -2.14 10.18 -4.82
CA VAL A 19 -0.86 10.80 -5.22
C VAL A 19 -0.23 11.56 -4.06
N ALA A 20 -1.00 12.30 -3.27
CA ALA A 20 -0.48 12.97 -2.07
C ALA A 20 0.13 11.98 -1.07
N GLY A 21 -0.45 10.79 -0.94
CA GLY A 21 0.10 9.70 -0.12
C GLY A 21 1.45 9.16 -0.60
N LEU A 22 1.88 9.44 -1.83
CA LEU A 22 3.21 9.07 -2.32
C LEU A 22 4.31 10.03 -1.88
N ILE A 23 3.97 11.26 -1.49
CA ILE A 23 4.95 12.30 -1.16
C ILE A 23 5.94 11.83 -0.08
N PRO A 24 5.51 11.29 1.08
CA PRO A 24 6.44 10.82 2.09
C PRO A 24 7.33 9.67 1.59
N PHE A 25 6.81 8.74 0.78
CA PHE A 25 7.63 7.66 0.21
C PHE A 25 8.77 8.20 -0.62
N VAL A 26 8.47 9.10 -1.56
CA VAL A 26 9.48 9.65 -2.49
C VAL A 26 10.48 10.54 -1.74
N VAL A 27 9.99 11.42 -0.87
CA VAL A 27 10.85 12.34 -0.12
C VAL A 27 11.80 11.59 0.81
N LEU A 28 11.29 10.64 1.59
CA LEU A 28 12.11 9.88 2.54
C LEU A 28 13.08 8.93 1.83
N ALA A 29 12.68 8.29 0.73
CA ALA A 29 13.57 7.45 -0.06
C ALA A 29 14.72 8.25 -0.70
N ILE A 30 14.44 9.43 -1.25
CA ILE A 30 15.49 10.32 -1.77
C ILE A 30 16.39 10.81 -0.63
N ALA A 31 15.81 11.22 0.50
CA ALA A 31 16.58 11.70 1.64
C ALA A 31 17.49 10.60 2.21
N SER A 32 17.04 9.35 2.30
CA SER A 32 17.86 8.22 2.77
C SER A 32 19.06 7.96 1.87
N TYR A 33 18.93 8.18 0.56
CA TYR A 33 20.00 7.98 -0.40
C TYR A 33 21.12 9.02 -0.26
N PHE A 34 20.79 10.27 0.13
CA PHE A 34 21.78 11.37 0.28
C PHE A 34 22.33 11.53 1.71
N LYS A 35 21.90 10.71 2.65
CA LYS A 35 22.37 10.77 4.05
C LYS A 35 23.11 9.49 4.41
N SER A 36 23.82 9.52 5.51
CA SER A 36 24.59 8.38 6.03
C SER A 36 24.56 8.34 7.56
N GLY A 37 24.89 7.19 8.13
CA GLY A 37 24.98 6.99 9.57
C GLY A 37 23.63 7.13 10.27
N LEU A 38 23.60 7.70 11.47
CA LEU A 38 22.39 7.78 12.30
C LEU A 38 21.23 8.54 11.63
N ILE A 39 21.54 9.61 10.88
CA ILE A 39 20.50 10.39 10.20
C ILE A 39 19.81 9.56 9.11
N GLN A 40 20.56 8.75 8.39
CA GLN A 40 20.00 7.81 7.41
C GLN A 40 19.07 6.81 8.08
N SER A 41 19.52 6.18 9.17
CA SER A 41 18.74 5.20 9.93
C SER A 41 17.41 5.80 10.43
N GLU A 42 17.42 7.01 10.97
CA GLU A 42 16.17 7.70 11.37
C GLU A 42 15.23 7.93 10.19
N ILE A 43 15.75 8.36 9.03
CA ILE A 43 14.93 8.58 7.82
C ILE A 43 14.34 7.25 7.33
N VAL A 44 15.12 6.19 7.30
CA VAL A 44 14.67 4.85 6.91
C VAL A 44 13.60 4.34 7.87
N PHE A 45 13.79 4.53 9.18
CA PHE A 45 12.78 4.16 10.17
C PHE A 45 11.45 4.94 9.96
N MET A 46 11.52 6.25 9.68
CA MET A 46 10.32 7.03 9.33
C MET A 46 9.61 6.47 8.09
N LEU A 47 10.37 6.07 7.06
CA LEU A 47 9.81 5.45 5.86
C LEU A 47 9.14 4.11 6.16
N ILE A 48 9.76 3.25 6.98
CA ILE A 48 9.21 1.97 7.42
C ILE A 48 7.91 2.19 8.19
N CYS A 49 7.88 3.14 9.13
CA CYS A 49 6.68 3.50 9.87
C CYS A 49 5.55 3.94 8.94
N TYR A 50 5.86 4.86 8.01
CA TYR A 50 4.87 5.35 7.06
C TYR A 50 4.34 4.25 6.14
N ALA A 51 5.23 3.42 5.59
CA ALA A 51 4.88 2.27 4.77
C ALA A 51 3.98 1.28 5.53
N GLY A 52 4.26 1.04 6.81
CA GLY A 52 3.44 0.21 7.69
C GLY A 52 2.03 0.78 7.87
N VAL A 53 1.91 2.09 8.08
CA VAL A 53 0.61 2.79 8.19
C VAL A 53 -0.20 2.64 6.88
N ILE A 54 0.43 2.88 5.74
CA ILE A 54 -0.24 2.75 4.43
C ILE A 54 -0.63 1.30 4.15
N LEU A 55 0.23 0.33 4.45
CA LEU A 55 -0.09 -1.09 4.29
C LEU A 55 -1.28 -1.50 5.18
N SER A 56 -1.32 -1.02 6.43
CA SER A 56 -2.44 -1.24 7.34
C SER A 56 -3.74 -0.58 6.83
N PHE A 57 -3.64 0.64 6.28
CA PHE A 57 -4.77 1.31 5.64
C PHE A 57 -5.35 0.50 4.48
N LEU A 58 -4.51 -0.13 3.65
CA LEU A 58 -4.96 -0.99 2.56
C LEU A 58 -5.75 -2.21 3.08
N GLY A 59 -5.29 -2.83 4.16
CA GLY A 59 -6.06 -3.85 4.87
C GLY A 59 -7.41 -3.33 5.35
N GLY A 60 -7.45 -2.12 5.91
CA GLY A 60 -8.67 -1.45 6.35
C GLY A 60 -9.68 -1.20 5.25
N VAL A 61 -9.24 -0.90 4.01
CA VAL A 61 -10.12 -0.78 2.84
C VAL A 61 -10.84 -2.10 2.55
N HIS A 62 -10.14 -3.22 2.59
CA HIS A 62 -10.74 -4.55 2.44
C HIS A 62 -11.68 -4.91 3.59
N TRP A 63 -11.32 -4.53 4.83
CA TRP A 63 -12.18 -4.69 6.00
C TRP A 63 -13.51 -3.94 5.82
N GLY A 64 -13.45 -2.65 5.47
CA GLY A 64 -14.64 -1.82 5.24
C GLY A 64 -15.55 -2.39 4.14
N ALA A 65 -14.96 -2.88 3.06
CA ALA A 65 -15.72 -3.52 1.98
C ALA A 65 -16.36 -4.85 2.41
N ALA A 66 -15.75 -5.58 3.34
CA ALA A 66 -16.29 -6.84 3.85
C ALA A 66 -17.52 -6.65 4.74
N LEU A 67 -17.67 -5.50 5.42
CA LEU A 67 -18.81 -5.24 6.31
C LEU A 67 -20.17 -5.31 5.63
N GLY A 68 -20.24 -5.06 4.32
CA GLY A 68 -21.48 -5.14 3.53
C GLY A 68 -21.80 -6.53 2.98
N LEU A 69 -21.00 -7.55 3.30
CA LEU A 69 -21.18 -8.91 2.76
C LEU A 69 -21.95 -9.82 3.73
N PRO A 70 -22.64 -10.86 3.20
CA PRO A 70 -23.23 -11.92 4.02
C PRO A 70 -22.18 -12.62 4.91
N ASP A 71 -22.56 -13.05 6.11
CA ASP A 71 -21.67 -13.61 7.14
C ASP A 71 -20.77 -14.76 6.67
N HIS A 72 -21.27 -15.65 5.83
CA HIS A 72 -20.51 -16.80 5.33
C HIS A 72 -19.34 -16.43 4.40
N LEU A 73 -19.36 -15.22 3.79
CA LEU A 73 -18.28 -14.69 2.96
C LEU A 73 -17.35 -13.77 3.75
N ASN A 74 -17.77 -13.33 4.91
CA ASN A 74 -17.14 -12.25 5.67
C ASN A 74 -15.87 -12.71 6.39
N MET A 75 -15.87 -13.89 7.02
CA MET A 75 -14.77 -14.40 7.85
C MET A 75 -13.41 -14.42 7.11
N LYS A 76 -13.37 -15.03 5.91
CA LYS A 76 -12.11 -15.12 5.13
C LYS A 76 -11.61 -13.75 4.68
N ARG A 77 -12.51 -12.85 4.30
CA ARG A 77 -12.15 -11.50 3.84
C ARG A 77 -11.66 -10.63 4.98
N MET A 78 -12.30 -10.71 6.15
CA MET A 78 -11.82 -10.04 7.35
C MET A 78 -10.45 -10.56 7.79
N ALA A 79 -10.21 -11.87 7.74
CA ALA A 79 -8.90 -12.44 8.04
C ALA A 79 -7.81 -11.91 7.07
N ILE A 80 -8.10 -11.85 5.76
CA ILE A 80 -7.19 -11.28 4.76
C ILE A 80 -6.93 -9.80 5.01
N SER A 81 -7.95 -9.04 5.45
CA SER A 81 -7.82 -7.60 5.70
C SER A 81 -6.96 -7.24 6.91
N VAL A 82 -6.88 -8.14 7.90
CA VAL A 82 -6.01 -7.94 9.09
C VAL A 82 -4.55 -8.28 8.79
N GLY A 83 -4.30 -9.19 7.85
CA GLY A 83 -2.95 -9.65 7.49
C GLY A 83 -1.95 -8.52 7.23
N PRO A 84 -2.26 -7.51 6.39
CA PRO A 84 -1.37 -6.38 6.12
C PRO A 84 -0.93 -5.62 7.37
N SER A 85 -1.83 -5.42 8.33
CA SER A 85 -1.52 -4.75 9.60
C SER A 85 -0.56 -5.57 10.47
N LEU A 86 -0.72 -6.88 10.50
CA LEU A 86 0.18 -7.77 11.23
C LEU A 86 1.56 -7.80 10.57
N VAL A 87 1.64 -7.87 9.24
CA VAL A 87 2.91 -7.80 8.51
C VAL A 87 3.60 -6.46 8.77
N ALA A 88 2.86 -5.35 8.73
CA ALA A 88 3.38 -4.02 9.03
C ALA A 88 3.96 -3.96 10.45
N TRP A 89 3.24 -4.48 11.44
CA TRP A 89 3.71 -4.53 12.82
C TRP A 89 4.98 -5.36 12.99
N VAL A 90 5.03 -6.56 12.38
CA VAL A 90 6.24 -7.40 12.44
C VAL A 90 7.42 -6.71 11.75
N ALA A 91 7.21 -6.02 10.62
CA ALA A 91 8.26 -5.28 9.94
C ALA A 91 8.90 -4.21 10.82
N LEU A 92 8.11 -3.52 11.69
CA LEU A 92 8.64 -2.54 12.65
C LEU A 92 9.58 -3.13 13.72
N LEU A 93 9.54 -4.44 13.91
CA LEU A 93 10.38 -5.15 14.89
C LEU A 93 11.66 -5.74 14.26
N MET A 94 11.79 -5.64 12.94
CA MET A 94 12.91 -6.21 12.19
C MET A 94 14.02 -5.19 11.93
N PRO A 95 15.25 -5.65 11.67
CA PRO A 95 16.31 -4.80 11.13
C PRO A 95 15.84 -4.09 9.84
N GLU A 96 16.34 -2.87 9.59
CA GLU A 96 15.86 -1.99 8.52
C GLU A 96 15.80 -2.65 7.14
N ASN A 97 16.85 -3.37 6.74
CA ASN A 97 16.91 -4.08 5.46
C ASN A 97 15.81 -5.15 5.34
N ILE A 98 15.57 -5.92 6.41
CA ILE A 98 14.53 -6.95 6.45
C ILE A 98 13.15 -6.29 6.43
N ALA A 99 12.95 -5.22 7.20
CA ALA A 99 11.70 -4.46 7.25
C ALA A 99 11.31 -3.91 5.86
N VAL A 100 12.26 -3.29 5.16
CA VAL A 100 12.04 -2.74 3.80
C VAL A 100 11.68 -3.86 2.82
N ILE A 101 12.37 -5.02 2.85
CA ILE A 101 12.06 -6.17 1.99
C ILE A 101 10.67 -6.73 2.31
N MET A 102 10.31 -6.85 3.58
CA MET A 102 9.00 -7.33 4.00
C MET A 102 7.88 -6.42 3.51
N LEU A 103 8.04 -5.10 3.68
CA LEU A 103 7.05 -4.12 3.22
C LEU A 103 6.95 -4.10 1.70
N PHE A 104 8.07 -4.10 0.99
CA PHE A 104 8.11 -4.21 -0.48
C PHE A 104 7.32 -5.42 -0.98
N THR A 105 7.60 -6.59 -0.40
CA THR A 105 6.92 -7.84 -0.75
C THR A 105 5.43 -7.76 -0.43
N ALA A 106 5.06 -7.22 0.74
CA ALA A 106 3.67 -7.07 1.14
C ALA A 106 2.87 -6.15 0.21
N PHE A 107 3.44 -5.03 -0.26
CA PHE A 107 2.79 -4.15 -1.24
C PHE A 107 2.54 -4.85 -2.57
N ILE A 108 3.49 -5.68 -3.04
CA ILE A 108 3.31 -6.50 -4.25
C ILE A 108 2.20 -7.52 -4.04
N PHE A 109 2.17 -8.23 -2.89
CA PHE A 109 1.14 -9.22 -2.59
C PHE A 109 -0.26 -8.64 -2.42
N MET A 110 -0.39 -7.34 -2.11
CA MET A 110 -1.70 -6.69 -2.09
C MET A 110 -2.33 -6.57 -3.48
N LEU A 111 -1.55 -6.49 -4.56
CA LEU A 111 -2.09 -6.35 -5.92
C LEU A 111 -2.98 -7.53 -6.36
N PRO A 112 -2.58 -8.81 -6.25
CA PRO A 112 -3.47 -9.92 -6.58
C PRO A 112 -4.73 -9.97 -5.71
N ILE A 113 -4.66 -9.52 -4.45
CA ILE A 113 -5.83 -9.40 -3.57
C ILE A 113 -6.79 -8.33 -4.10
N ASP A 114 -6.26 -7.16 -4.49
CA ASP A 114 -7.02 -6.08 -5.12
C ASP A 114 -7.63 -6.53 -6.46
N MET A 115 -6.86 -7.23 -7.31
CA MET A 115 -7.36 -7.80 -8.57
C MET A 115 -8.52 -8.76 -8.36
N PHE A 116 -8.41 -9.65 -7.38
CA PHE A 116 -9.49 -10.56 -7.04
C PHE A 116 -10.73 -9.80 -6.54
N ALA A 117 -10.56 -8.77 -5.71
CA ALA A 117 -11.66 -7.94 -5.20
C ALA A 117 -12.39 -7.22 -6.35
N VAL A 118 -11.69 -6.70 -7.35
CA VAL A 118 -12.30 -6.11 -8.56
C VAL A 118 -13.01 -7.19 -9.40
N LYS A 119 -12.38 -8.36 -9.59
CA LYS A 119 -12.99 -9.47 -10.36
C LYS A 119 -14.33 -9.92 -9.78
N VAL A 120 -14.48 -9.92 -8.45
CA VAL A 120 -15.72 -10.29 -7.77
C VAL A 120 -16.65 -9.08 -7.52
N ARG A 121 -16.38 -7.94 -8.16
CA ARG A 121 -17.19 -6.72 -8.09
C ARG A 121 -17.30 -6.10 -6.70
N LEU A 122 -16.33 -6.37 -5.81
CA LEU A 122 -16.23 -5.73 -4.51
C LEU A 122 -15.69 -4.29 -4.65
N PHE A 123 -14.77 -4.08 -5.59
CA PHE A 123 -14.23 -2.77 -5.97
C PHE A 123 -14.52 -2.45 -7.42
N ALA A 124 -14.56 -1.15 -7.75
CA ALA A 124 -14.72 -0.67 -9.11
C ALA A 124 -13.43 -0.87 -9.93
N ASP A 125 -13.55 -0.98 -11.26
CA ASP A 125 -12.43 -1.24 -12.17
C ASP A 125 -11.34 -0.15 -12.11
N TRP A 126 -11.72 1.13 -11.87
CA TRP A 126 -10.77 2.23 -11.72
C TRP A 126 -9.84 2.06 -10.52
N TYR A 127 -10.30 1.39 -9.45
CA TYR A 127 -9.51 1.17 -8.24
C TYR A 127 -8.22 0.42 -8.52
N LEU A 128 -8.27 -0.67 -9.31
CA LEU A 128 -7.08 -1.45 -9.64
C LEU A 128 -6.05 -0.63 -10.43
N ARG A 129 -6.49 0.22 -11.38
CA ARG A 129 -5.57 1.07 -12.14
C ARG A 129 -4.86 2.07 -11.24
N LEU A 130 -5.59 2.70 -10.32
CA LEU A 130 -5.00 3.59 -9.33
C LEU A 130 -4.00 2.83 -8.45
N ARG A 131 -4.37 1.67 -7.94
CA ARG A 131 -3.54 0.83 -7.07
C ARG A 131 -2.24 0.40 -7.74
N VAL A 132 -2.29 -0.06 -8.98
CA VAL A 132 -1.09 -0.44 -9.73
C VAL A 132 -0.12 0.74 -9.86
N GLY A 133 -0.62 1.91 -10.26
CA GLY A 133 0.21 3.12 -10.39
C GLY A 133 0.86 3.54 -9.06
N LEU A 134 0.08 3.58 -7.98
CA LEU A 134 0.60 3.93 -6.65
C LEU A 134 1.60 2.89 -6.14
N THR A 135 1.33 1.60 -6.31
CA THR A 135 2.22 0.52 -5.85
C THR A 135 3.56 0.54 -6.58
N ILE A 136 3.59 0.86 -7.88
CA ILE A 136 4.85 0.99 -8.63
C ILE A 136 5.74 2.06 -7.96
N VAL A 137 5.20 3.24 -7.67
CA VAL A 137 5.98 4.32 -7.05
C VAL A 137 6.45 3.95 -5.64
N VAL A 138 5.58 3.31 -4.82
CA VAL A 138 5.94 2.81 -3.50
C VAL A 138 7.09 1.79 -3.59
N CYS A 139 6.98 0.81 -4.49
CA CYS A 139 8.00 -0.21 -4.68
C CYS A 139 9.34 0.39 -5.15
N LEU A 140 9.31 1.36 -6.06
CA LEU A 140 10.53 2.06 -6.50
C LEU A 140 11.17 2.84 -5.35
N SER A 141 10.37 3.50 -4.50
CA SER A 141 10.87 4.20 -3.31
C SER A 141 11.52 3.25 -2.31
N LEU A 142 10.87 2.11 -2.02
CA LEU A 142 11.43 1.09 -1.12
C LEU A 142 12.70 0.43 -1.69
N LEU A 143 12.77 0.19 -3.01
CA LEU A 143 13.97 -0.31 -3.67
C LEU A 143 15.12 0.69 -3.60
N LEU A 144 14.85 1.99 -3.83
CA LEU A 144 15.86 3.04 -3.69
C LEU A 144 16.42 3.07 -2.27
N THR A 145 15.54 2.95 -1.26
CA THR A 145 15.96 2.90 0.14
C THR A 145 16.79 1.65 0.43
N LEU A 146 16.41 0.48 -0.10
CA LEU A 146 17.17 -0.76 0.08
C LEU A 146 18.58 -0.67 -0.52
N VAL A 147 18.73 0.00 -1.66
CA VAL A 147 20.04 0.22 -2.29
C VAL A 147 20.90 1.22 -1.50
N SER A 148 20.29 2.10 -0.71
CA SER A 148 21.00 3.08 0.12
C SER A 148 21.52 2.52 1.45
N LEU A 149 20.98 1.38 1.92
CA LEU A 149 21.36 0.66 3.14
C LEU A 149 22.63 -0.16 2.93
#